data_0c6a88e30db50c2176bb67079b935e74
#
_entry.id   0c6a88e30db50c2176bb67079b935e74
#
_cell.length_a   1.000
_cell.length_b   1.000
_cell.length_c   1.000
_cell.angle_alpha   90.00
_cell.angle_beta   90.00
_cell.angle_gamma   90.00
#
_symmetry.space_group_name_H-M   'P 1'
#
loop_
_entity.id
_entity.type
_entity.pdbx_description
1 polymer ?
#
loop_
_entity_poly.entity_id
_entity_poly.type
_entity_poly.pdbx_seq_one_letter_code
_entity_poly.pdbx_strand_id
1 'polypeptide(L)'
;MLAKFVAGSISAVLLFGSAIILNFVLMYGAFGAVGRDYVFNGPGLGQLEAYLLIIVLACLGYGAVFLLLSMMFKNPMPASMLVLGWEAINPVLPTLLQQISVASYLRHLMPVNVAAEGVFALLTVETEPVSGWAATVGLLLLIAAVLFYSCYRIRTLEIRYTTE
;
A
#
# COMPACT_ATOMS: atom_id res chain seq x y z
N MET A 1 -19.12 8.34 -5.83
CA MET A 1 -17.71 8.33 -5.44
C MET A 1 -17.13 6.93 -5.30
N LEU A 2 -17.78 6.03 -4.59
CA LEU A 2 -17.31 4.64 -4.44
C LEU A 2 -17.07 3.94 -5.78
N ALA A 3 -17.92 4.13 -6.78
CA ALA A 3 -17.72 3.55 -8.11
C ALA A 3 -16.41 4.02 -8.78
N LYS A 4 -16.05 5.30 -8.64
CA LYS A 4 -14.79 5.84 -9.16
C LYS A 4 -13.58 5.28 -8.39
N PHE A 5 -13.71 5.14 -7.07
CA PHE A 5 -12.68 4.51 -6.24
C PHE A 5 -12.45 3.05 -6.65
N VAL A 6 -13.52 2.27 -6.78
CA VAL A 6 -13.44 0.87 -7.20
C VAL A 6 -12.84 0.75 -8.60
N ALA A 7 -13.29 1.53 -9.57
CA ALA A 7 -12.75 1.52 -10.93
C ALA A 7 -11.26 1.90 -10.95
N GLY A 8 -10.87 2.94 -10.20
CA GLY A 8 -9.47 3.34 -10.07
C GLY A 8 -8.60 2.27 -9.41
N SER A 9 -9.10 1.65 -8.33
CA SER A 9 -8.38 0.56 -7.65
C SER A 9 -8.22 -0.66 -8.55
N ILE A 10 -9.26 -1.06 -9.28
CA ILE A 10 -9.17 -2.18 -10.24
C ILE A 10 -8.14 -1.87 -11.33
N SER A 11 -8.17 -0.67 -11.92
CA SER A 11 -7.21 -0.27 -12.95
C SER A 11 -5.77 -0.28 -12.41
N ALA A 12 -5.55 0.22 -11.19
CA ALA A 12 -4.25 0.22 -10.55
C ALA A 12 -3.76 -1.21 -10.25
N VAL A 13 -4.62 -2.07 -9.72
CA VAL A 13 -4.29 -3.48 -9.44
C VAL A 13 -3.93 -4.22 -10.74
N LEU A 14 -4.68 -4.03 -11.82
CA LEU A 14 -4.37 -4.63 -13.11
C LEU A 14 -3.01 -4.16 -13.65
N LEU A 15 -2.74 -2.86 -13.56
CA LEU A 15 -1.49 -2.28 -14.05
C LEU A 15 -0.28 -2.76 -13.23
N PHE A 16 -0.32 -2.61 -11.93
CA PHE A 16 0.80 -3.00 -11.06
C PHE A 16 0.92 -4.52 -10.93
N GLY A 17 -0.19 -5.25 -10.91
CA GLY A 17 -0.19 -6.71 -10.88
C GLY A 17 0.42 -7.30 -12.14
N SER A 18 0.06 -6.78 -13.32
CA SER A 18 0.68 -7.24 -14.58
C SER A 18 2.17 -6.90 -14.64
N ALA A 19 2.58 -5.73 -14.11
CA ALA A 19 3.98 -5.35 -14.04
C ALA A 19 4.81 -6.28 -13.13
N ILE A 20 4.27 -6.69 -11.98
CA ILE A 20 4.96 -7.66 -11.10
C ILE A 20 5.05 -9.03 -11.75
N ILE A 21 3.98 -9.54 -12.36
CA ILE A 21 4.00 -10.82 -13.04
C ILE A 21 5.06 -10.79 -14.15
N LEU A 22 5.07 -9.73 -14.96
CA LEU A 22 6.06 -9.58 -16.03
C LEU A 22 7.50 -9.57 -15.47
N ASN A 23 7.74 -8.77 -14.41
CA ASN A 23 9.05 -8.68 -13.77
C ASN A 23 9.49 -10.05 -13.20
N PHE A 24 8.59 -10.75 -12.53
CA PHE A 24 8.83 -12.09 -12.01
C PHE A 24 9.22 -13.07 -13.10
N VAL A 25 8.47 -13.12 -14.19
CA VAL A 25 8.73 -13.99 -15.35
C VAL A 25 10.08 -13.65 -16.00
N LEU A 26 10.38 -12.37 -16.19
CA LEU A 26 11.65 -11.94 -16.77
C LEU A 26 12.83 -12.29 -15.86
N MET A 27 12.70 -12.02 -14.56
CA MET A 27 13.77 -12.27 -13.59
C MET A 27 14.11 -13.79 -13.53
N TYR A 28 13.12 -14.62 -13.28
CA TYR A 28 13.35 -16.07 -13.15
C TYR A 28 13.58 -16.75 -14.49
N GLY A 29 13.04 -16.20 -15.58
CA GLY A 29 13.35 -16.65 -16.95
C GLY A 29 14.83 -16.47 -17.32
N ALA A 30 15.46 -15.40 -16.85
CA ALA A 30 16.88 -15.14 -17.08
C ALA A 30 17.80 -16.17 -16.39
N PHE A 31 17.37 -16.79 -15.28
CA PHE A 31 18.13 -17.84 -14.59
C PHE A 31 17.95 -19.25 -15.17
N GLY A 32 17.20 -19.41 -16.25
CA GLY A 32 17.05 -20.66 -16.99
C GLY A 32 16.49 -21.82 -16.16
N ALA A 33 17.20 -22.95 -16.10
CA ALA A 33 16.76 -24.15 -15.39
C ALA A 33 16.64 -23.94 -13.87
N VAL A 34 17.59 -23.21 -13.27
CA VAL A 34 17.60 -22.91 -11.83
C VAL A 34 16.41 -22.04 -11.44
N GLY A 35 16.08 -21.05 -12.27
CA GLY A 35 14.91 -20.20 -12.05
C GLY A 35 13.60 -20.98 -12.12
N ARG A 36 13.47 -21.90 -13.07
CA ARG A 36 12.27 -22.76 -13.18
C ARG A 36 12.11 -23.67 -11.97
N ASP A 37 13.20 -24.29 -11.52
CA ASP A 37 13.17 -25.16 -10.34
C ASP A 37 12.75 -24.40 -9.09
N TYR A 38 13.28 -23.19 -8.90
CA TYR A 38 12.88 -22.30 -7.79
C TYR A 38 11.40 -21.92 -7.85
N VAL A 39 10.88 -21.65 -9.05
CA VAL A 39 9.47 -21.24 -9.22
C VAL A 39 8.51 -22.40 -9.00
N PHE A 40 8.77 -23.58 -9.60
CA PHE A 40 7.83 -24.70 -9.60
C PHE A 40 8.02 -25.68 -8.44
N ASN A 41 9.24 -25.91 -8.00
CA ASN A 41 9.58 -26.85 -6.91
C ASN A 41 9.96 -26.11 -5.61
N GLY A 42 10.19 -24.80 -5.66
CA GLY A 42 10.57 -23.96 -4.54
C GLY A 42 9.46 -23.01 -4.09
N PRO A 43 9.79 -22.03 -3.25
CA PRO A 43 8.85 -21.06 -2.68
C PRO A 43 8.42 -19.95 -3.66
N GLY A 44 8.88 -19.98 -4.91
CA GLY A 44 8.71 -18.87 -5.87
C GLY A 44 7.26 -18.49 -6.13
N LEU A 45 6.36 -19.49 -6.35
CA LEU A 45 4.94 -19.21 -6.55
C LEU A 45 4.28 -18.60 -5.31
N GLY A 46 4.61 -19.08 -4.11
CA GLY A 46 4.10 -18.51 -2.86
C GLY A 46 4.54 -17.07 -2.63
N GLN A 47 5.78 -16.72 -3.03
CA GLN A 47 6.25 -15.34 -3.00
C GLN A 47 5.50 -14.45 -4.00
N LEU A 48 5.26 -14.94 -5.23
CA LEU A 48 4.48 -14.20 -6.22
C LEU A 48 3.07 -13.91 -5.72
N GLU A 49 2.40 -14.90 -5.12
CA GLU A 49 1.07 -14.75 -4.54
C GLU A 49 1.06 -13.70 -3.42
N ALA A 50 2.04 -13.75 -2.53
CA ALA A 50 2.21 -12.76 -1.47
C ALA A 50 2.40 -11.33 -2.03
N TYR A 51 3.25 -11.16 -3.05
CA TYR A 51 3.44 -9.84 -3.68
C TYR A 51 2.18 -9.34 -4.39
N LEU A 52 1.41 -10.21 -5.04
CA LEU A 52 0.13 -9.83 -5.65
C LEU A 52 -0.88 -9.37 -4.59
N LEU A 53 -0.95 -10.06 -3.47
CA LEU A 53 -1.81 -9.68 -2.34
C LEU A 53 -1.39 -8.32 -1.77
N ILE A 54 -0.08 -8.09 -1.59
CA ILE A 54 0.47 -6.81 -1.13
C ILE A 54 0.08 -5.68 -2.08
N ILE A 55 0.14 -5.89 -3.40
CA ILE A 55 -0.27 -4.88 -4.38
C ILE A 55 -1.75 -4.55 -4.26
N VAL A 56 -2.61 -5.55 -4.14
CA VAL A 56 -4.05 -5.32 -3.96
C VAL A 56 -4.30 -4.45 -2.73
N LEU A 57 -3.68 -4.81 -1.61
CA LEU A 57 -3.79 -4.06 -0.36
C LEU A 57 -3.19 -2.64 -0.47
N ALA A 58 -2.07 -2.49 -1.16
CA ALA A 58 -1.44 -1.19 -1.41
C ALA A 58 -2.36 -0.28 -2.24
N CYS A 59 -2.90 -0.79 -3.35
CA CYS A 59 -3.81 -0.03 -4.21
C CYS A 59 -5.08 0.39 -3.47
N LEU A 60 -5.64 -0.46 -2.63
CA LEU A 60 -6.79 -0.12 -1.80
C LEU A 60 -6.42 0.91 -0.72
N GLY A 61 -5.31 0.72 -0.02
CA GLY A 61 -4.85 1.61 1.05
C GLY A 61 -4.55 3.01 0.54
N TYR A 62 -3.64 3.13 -0.41
CA TYR A 62 -3.29 4.41 -1.00
C TYR A 62 -4.46 5.04 -1.77
N GLY A 63 -5.27 4.23 -2.46
CA GLY A 63 -6.48 4.70 -3.12
C GLY A 63 -7.44 5.37 -2.15
N ALA A 64 -7.66 4.78 -0.96
CA ALA A 64 -8.50 5.36 0.08
C ALA A 64 -7.92 6.67 0.62
N VAL A 65 -6.61 6.73 0.88
CA VAL A 65 -5.92 7.94 1.34
C VAL A 65 -6.00 9.05 0.29
N PHE A 66 -5.71 8.76 -0.97
CA PHE A 66 -5.80 9.74 -2.05
C PHE A 66 -7.24 10.22 -2.30
N LEU A 67 -8.23 9.34 -2.13
CA LEU A 67 -9.63 9.73 -2.20
C LEU A 67 -9.97 10.75 -1.09
N LEU A 68 -9.53 10.52 0.14
CA LEU A 68 -9.72 11.45 1.24
C LEU A 68 -9.03 12.80 0.97
N LEU A 69 -7.77 12.76 0.53
CA LEU A 69 -6.98 13.96 0.26
C LEU A 69 -7.54 14.76 -0.93
N SER A 70 -8.07 14.09 -1.95
CA SER A 70 -8.71 14.76 -3.10
C SER A 70 -9.93 15.61 -2.72
N MET A 71 -10.53 15.30 -1.57
CA MET A 71 -11.64 16.11 -1.02
C MET A 71 -11.15 17.33 -0.21
N MET A 72 -9.90 17.28 0.28
CA MET A 72 -9.30 18.35 1.05
C MET A 72 -8.57 19.35 0.15
N PHE A 73 -7.95 18.89 -0.93
CA PHE A 73 -7.13 19.69 -1.81
C PHE A 73 -7.76 19.81 -3.20
N LYS A 74 -7.85 21.03 -3.72
CA LYS A 74 -8.31 21.28 -5.10
C LYS A 74 -7.30 20.76 -6.15
N ASN A 75 -6.00 20.75 -5.79
CA ASN A 75 -4.92 20.30 -6.65
C ASN A 75 -4.35 18.96 -6.14
N PRO A 76 -4.06 17.98 -7.01
CA PRO A 76 -3.52 16.69 -6.62
C PRO A 76 -2.04 16.74 -6.18
N MET A 77 -1.27 17.74 -6.61
CA MET A 77 0.15 17.88 -6.31
C MET A 77 0.47 17.99 -4.80
N PRO A 78 -0.15 18.89 -4.02
CA PRO A 78 0.09 18.97 -2.59
C PRO A 78 -0.31 17.69 -1.86
N ALA A 79 -1.38 17.02 -2.32
CA ALA A 79 -1.84 15.76 -1.76
C ALA A 79 -0.80 14.65 -1.93
N SER A 80 -0.22 14.50 -3.12
CA SER A 80 0.82 13.50 -3.38
C SER A 80 2.11 13.78 -2.61
N MET A 81 2.54 15.04 -2.53
CA MET A 81 3.72 15.42 -1.74
C MET A 81 3.54 15.14 -0.25
N LEU A 82 2.33 15.36 0.28
CA LEU A 82 2.03 15.07 1.67
C LEU A 82 2.12 13.57 1.98
N VAL A 83 1.59 12.71 1.10
CA VAL A 83 1.69 11.25 1.25
C VAL A 83 3.15 10.80 1.14
N LEU A 84 3.89 11.26 0.12
CA LEU A 84 5.29 10.90 -0.06
C LEU A 84 6.15 11.38 1.11
N GLY A 85 5.95 12.61 1.58
CA GLY A 85 6.65 13.14 2.75
C GLY A 85 6.36 12.35 4.02
N TRP A 86 5.08 11.99 4.24
CA TRP A 86 4.68 11.16 5.38
C TRP A 86 5.36 9.78 5.34
N GLU A 87 5.33 9.11 4.18
CA GLU A 87 5.96 7.79 4.02
C GLU A 87 7.49 7.84 4.13
N ALA A 88 8.12 8.93 3.68
CA ALA A 88 9.57 9.11 3.79
C ALA A 88 10.02 9.30 5.25
N ILE A 89 9.24 9.99 6.07
CA ILE A 89 9.57 10.26 7.48
C ILE A 89 9.15 9.08 8.37
N ASN A 90 8.19 8.28 7.93
CA ASN A 90 7.58 7.21 8.72
C ASN A 90 8.59 6.25 9.41
N PRO A 91 9.70 5.81 8.77
CA PRO A 91 10.66 4.90 9.39
C PRO A 91 11.34 5.46 10.64
N VAL A 92 11.35 6.78 10.80
CA VAL A 92 11.99 7.50 11.92
C VAL A 92 11.01 7.84 13.05
N LEU A 93 9.69 7.67 12.79
CA LEU A 93 8.65 8.00 13.75
C LEU A 93 8.51 6.94 14.85
N PRO A 94 7.98 7.33 16.04
CA PRO A 94 7.59 6.37 17.06
C PRO A 94 6.60 5.33 16.54
N THR A 95 6.64 4.12 17.10
CA THR A 95 5.84 2.95 16.66
C THR A 95 4.33 3.24 16.53
N LEU A 96 3.78 4.05 17.42
CA LEU A 96 2.36 4.45 17.39
C LEU A 96 2.01 5.25 16.12
N LEU A 97 2.91 6.13 15.66
CA LEU A 97 2.70 6.92 14.45
C LEU A 97 2.99 6.10 13.19
N GLN A 98 3.91 5.14 13.26
CA GLN A 98 4.16 4.23 12.15
C GLN A 98 2.92 3.41 11.77
N GLN A 99 2.08 3.06 12.74
CA GLN A 99 0.84 2.30 12.51
C GLN A 99 -0.24 3.06 11.71
N ILE A 100 -0.07 4.37 11.50
CA ILE A 100 -1.00 5.17 10.67
C ILE A 100 -0.59 5.09 9.17
N SER A 101 0.59 4.56 8.87
CA SER A 101 1.11 4.46 7.51
C SER A 101 0.72 3.16 6.83
N VAL A 102 0.28 3.26 5.57
CA VAL A 102 0.00 2.11 4.72
C VAL A 102 1.29 1.30 4.49
N ALA A 103 2.42 1.96 4.25
CA ALA A 103 3.71 1.30 4.01
C ALA A 103 4.17 0.48 5.21
N SER A 104 3.88 0.92 6.44
CA SER A 104 4.24 0.16 7.64
C SER A 104 3.59 -1.22 7.65
N TYR A 105 2.29 -1.29 7.40
CA TYR A 105 1.58 -2.58 7.31
C TYR A 105 2.08 -3.44 6.15
N LEU A 106 2.33 -2.84 4.99
CA LEU A 106 2.80 -3.57 3.81
C LEU A 106 4.20 -4.17 4.01
N ARG A 107 5.09 -3.48 4.74
CA ARG A 107 6.42 -4.00 5.09
C ARG A 107 6.35 -5.29 5.91
N HIS A 108 5.42 -5.37 6.86
CA HIS A 108 5.23 -6.58 7.68
C HIS A 108 4.67 -7.77 6.88
N LEU A 109 4.06 -7.51 5.71
CA LEU A 109 3.52 -8.54 4.81
C LEU A 109 4.55 -9.03 3.80
N MET A 110 5.70 -8.34 3.64
CA MET A 110 6.73 -8.76 2.68
C MET A 110 7.32 -10.12 3.06
N PRO A 111 7.37 -11.09 2.14
CA PRO A 111 7.95 -12.41 2.41
C PRO A 111 9.46 -12.36 2.60
N VAL A 112 10.11 -11.28 2.14
CA VAL A 112 11.55 -11.06 2.27
C VAL A 112 11.75 -9.75 3.04
N ASN A 113 12.37 -9.84 4.21
CA ASN A 113 12.76 -8.65 4.96
C ASN A 113 13.91 -7.96 4.23
N VAL A 114 13.62 -6.84 3.61
CA VAL A 114 14.65 -5.95 3.06
C VAL A 114 15.21 -5.16 4.24
N ALA A 115 16.41 -5.52 4.70
CA ALA A 115 17.12 -4.74 5.69
C ALA A 115 17.33 -3.33 5.14
N ALA A 116 17.05 -2.33 5.97
CA ALA A 116 17.34 -0.95 5.59
C ALA A 116 18.86 -0.82 5.39
N GLU A 117 19.29 -0.45 4.18
CA GLU A 117 20.70 -0.25 3.86
C GLU A 117 21.08 1.23 3.98
N GLY A 118 22.32 1.49 4.39
CA GLY A 118 22.91 2.82 4.43
C GLY A 118 22.61 3.60 5.71
N VAL A 119 22.70 4.93 5.63
CA VAL A 119 22.56 5.85 6.77
C VAL A 119 21.18 5.74 7.45
N PHE A 120 20.16 5.40 6.70
CA PHE A 120 18.80 5.21 7.21
C PHE A 120 18.67 3.98 8.12
N ALA A 121 19.52 2.96 7.97
CA ALA A 121 19.51 1.78 8.85
C ALA A 121 19.80 2.15 10.31
N LEU A 122 20.60 3.18 10.55
CA LEU A 122 20.93 3.68 11.88
C LEU A 122 19.79 4.50 12.52
N LEU A 123 18.89 5.00 11.72
CA LEU A 123 17.76 5.85 12.13
C LEU A 123 16.44 5.10 12.22
N THR A 124 16.36 3.89 11.65
CA THR A 124 15.15 3.07 11.71
C THR A 124 15.00 2.46 13.09
N VAL A 125 13.86 2.71 13.71
CA VAL A 125 13.48 2.02 14.95
C VAL A 125 13.05 0.60 14.57
N GLU A 126 13.76 -0.42 15.07
CA GLU A 126 13.33 -1.81 14.90
C GLU A 126 11.99 -1.99 15.61
N THR A 127 10.94 -2.18 14.82
CA THR A 127 9.62 -2.54 15.33
C THR A 127 9.54 -4.06 15.49
N GLU A 128 8.97 -4.52 16.59
CA GLU A 128 8.68 -5.94 16.77
C GLU A 128 7.89 -6.48 15.58
N PRO A 129 8.22 -7.67 15.08
CA PRO A 129 7.55 -8.24 13.92
C PRO A 129 6.07 -8.51 14.27
N VAL A 130 5.19 -7.71 13.72
CA VAL A 130 3.74 -7.93 13.81
C VAL A 130 3.39 -9.12 12.93
N SER A 131 2.55 -10.04 13.43
CA SER A 131 2.12 -11.18 12.62
C SER A 131 1.43 -10.69 11.34
N GLY A 132 1.70 -11.33 10.19
CA GLY A 132 1.13 -10.93 8.90
C GLY A 132 -0.39 -10.83 8.91
N TRP A 133 -1.07 -11.68 9.70
CA TRP A 133 -2.51 -11.60 9.90
C TRP A 133 -2.94 -10.30 10.60
N ALA A 134 -2.26 -9.91 11.67
CA ALA A 134 -2.57 -8.67 12.39
C ALA A 134 -2.30 -7.43 11.50
N ALA A 135 -1.26 -7.48 10.66
CA ALA A 135 -0.96 -6.43 9.69
C ALA A 135 -2.06 -6.29 8.63
N THR A 136 -2.57 -7.42 8.07
CA THR A 136 -3.68 -7.37 7.09
C THR A 136 -4.96 -6.82 7.70
N VAL A 137 -5.34 -7.28 8.88
CA VAL A 137 -6.54 -6.80 9.58
C VAL A 137 -6.40 -5.33 9.94
N GLY A 138 -5.24 -4.91 10.46
CA GLY A 138 -4.97 -3.51 10.78
C GLY A 138 -5.10 -2.60 9.56
N LEU A 139 -4.53 -3.01 8.42
CA LEU A 139 -4.64 -2.27 7.17
C LEU A 139 -6.08 -2.18 6.65
N LEU A 140 -6.83 -3.28 6.69
CA LEU A 140 -8.24 -3.28 6.28
C LEU A 140 -9.10 -2.38 7.18
N LEU A 141 -8.86 -2.36 8.49
CA LEU A 141 -9.52 -1.45 9.42
C LEU A 141 -9.18 0.01 9.11
N LEU A 142 -7.92 0.32 8.81
CA LEU A 142 -7.49 1.64 8.41
C LEU A 142 -8.20 2.09 7.12
N ILE A 143 -8.23 1.22 6.09
CA ILE A 143 -8.93 1.49 4.83
C ILE A 143 -10.42 1.76 5.09
N ALA A 144 -11.07 0.90 5.89
CA ALA A 144 -12.49 1.05 6.22
C ALA A 144 -12.76 2.36 6.96
N ALA A 145 -11.92 2.73 7.93
CA ALA A 145 -12.04 3.99 8.68
C ALA A 145 -11.88 5.22 7.77
N VAL A 146 -10.87 5.21 6.87
CA VAL A 146 -10.65 6.30 5.92
C VAL A 146 -11.81 6.44 4.94
N LEU A 147 -12.33 5.33 4.40
CA LEU A 147 -13.49 5.33 3.50
C LEU A 147 -14.76 5.80 4.21
N PHE A 148 -15.00 5.33 5.43
CA PHE A 148 -16.15 5.76 6.23
C PHE A 148 -16.10 7.26 6.50
N TYR A 149 -14.94 7.77 6.94
CA TYR A 149 -14.76 9.20 7.16
C TYR A 149 -14.94 10.01 5.87
N SER A 150 -14.43 9.52 4.74
CA SER A 150 -14.62 10.15 3.44
C SER A 150 -16.10 10.21 3.05
N CYS A 151 -16.85 9.13 3.22
CA CYS A 151 -18.28 9.10 2.96
C CYS A 151 -19.08 10.05 3.88
N TYR A 152 -18.72 10.11 5.16
CA TYR A 152 -19.34 11.02 6.11
C TYR A 152 -19.12 12.49 5.71
N ARG A 153 -17.90 12.83 5.35
CA ARG A 153 -17.53 14.21 4.96
C ARG A 153 -18.22 14.66 3.68
N ILE A 154 -18.46 13.77 2.71
CA ILE A 154 -19.20 14.12 1.48
C ILE A 154 -20.62 14.56 1.80
N ARG A 155 -21.31 13.86 2.69
CA ARG A 155 -22.68 14.22 3.08
C ARG A 155 -22.77 15.64 3.66
N THR A 156 -21.73 16.07 4.40
CA THR A 156 -21.70 17.42 4.97
C THR A 156 -21.36 18.50 3.94
N LEU A 157 -20.65 18.18 2.87
CA LEU A 157 -20.32 19.10 1.79
C LEU A 157 -21.49 19.32 0.82
N GLU A 158 -22.27 18.28 0.48
CA GLU A 158 -23.44 18.40 -0.40
C GLU A 158 -24.51 19.32 0.16
N ILE A 159 -24.68 19.37 1.49
CA ILE A 159 -25.67 20.24 2.15
C ILE A 159 -25.33 21.72 1.99
N ARG A 160 -24.06 22.08 1.80
CA ARG A 160 -23.64 23.49 1.65
C ARG A 160 -23.87 24.08 0.26
N TYR A 161 -23.91 23.25 -0.78
CA TYR A 161 -24.13 23.72 -2.16
C TYR A 161 -25.62 23.85 -2.55
N THR A 162 -26.52 23.35 -1.72
CA THR A 162 -27.96 23.40 -1.98
C THR A 162 -28.62 24.65 -1.38
N THR A 163 -27.89 25.51 -0.67
CA THR A 163 -28.38 26.70 0.03
C THR A 163 -27.91 28.02 -0.59
N GLU A 164 -27.24 27.99 -1.75
CA GLU A 164 -26.99 29.16 -2.62
C GLU A 164 -27.75 29.01 -3.97
#